data_039a1e7df77c75f3dd84f8bf0153f626
#
_entry.id   039a1e7df77c75f3dd84f8bf0153f626
#
_cell.length_a   1.000
_cell.length_b   1.000
_cell.length_c   1.000
_cell.angle_alpha   90.00
_cell.angle_beta   90.00
_cell.angle_gamma   90.00
#
_symmetry.space_group_name_H-M   'P 1'
#
loop_
_entity.id
_entity.type
_entity.pdbx_description
1 polymer ?
#
loop_
_entity_poly.entity_id
_entity_poly.type
_entity_poly.pdbx_seq_one_letter_code
_entity_poly.pdbx_strand_id
1 'polypeptide(L)'
;MKYTSTRSHETVSETFALLNGLASDGGLYVPATFPEQCLSYRDVADKSYEEIALVVLSKLFTTFTEAELETMICSAYNTVNFDTPDMVPMHSLLERVSVLELFHGRTQAFKDMALSLFPYLLVAAKQAEKETKDVLILTATSGDTGKAALEGFKDVPGTHIQVFFPTDGVSPMQQEQMQKQEGANVNVTAIEGNFDDAQQFLKRLFVDADVAKEVADKGVKFSSANSINIGRLAPQVVYYVAAYAELVNTGAIHEDEAFNVVVPTGNFGNILAAYYAKRMGIPVGKLICASNQNNVLADFFSTGTYDMNRPFYTTISPSMDILESSHFERFIYYVSGENAELTAERMKALKADGKFSVTPEELQAVQKEFAGAYVDDDMTKAVIEQVYNSYGYVMDPHTAVAMGAYMKELEAHPEDGHRHTVIASTAHPFKFPTPICEALDIKVGATPYESLDNISSVTGVGCPKQLAELQHKPLRFTKVIPKESMKEEILSFVDTFRQ
;
A
#
# COMPACT_ATOMS: atom_id res chain seq x y z
N MET A 1 13.66 18.52 -5.37
CA MET A 1 13.20 17.92 -6.67
C MET A 1 11.91 18.60 -7.11
N LYS A 2 11.56 18.53 -8.41
CA LYS A 2 10.24 18.93 -8.91
C LYS A 2 9.42 17.70 -9.19
N TYR A 3 8.12 17.83 -9.04
CA TYR A 3 7.12 16.81 -9.37
C TYR A 3 6.20 17.34 -10.46
N THR A 4 5.67 16.45 -11.32
CA THR A 4 4.72 16.79 -12.38
C THR A 4 3.46 15.97 -12.26
N SER A 5 2.34 16.45 -12.84
CA SER A 5 1.11 15.67 -12.96
C SER A 5 1.27 14.60 -14.04
N THR A 6 0.62 13.46 -13.84
CA THR A 6 0.50 12.40 -14.87
C THR A 6 -0.41 12.80 -16.02
N ARG A 7 -1.18 13.90 -15.92
CA ARG A 7 -2.19 14.35 -16.92
C ARG A 7 -1.90 15.71 -17.54
N SER A 8 -0.90 16.42 -17.05
CA SER A 8 -0.50 17.73 -17.58
C SER A 8 0.98 18.00 -17.30
N HIS A 9 1.49 19.11 -17.83
CA HIS A 9 2.85 19.58 -17.59
C HIS A 9 2.97 20.51 -16.37
N GLU A 10 1.97 20.52 -15.50
CA GLU A 10 2.04 21.23 -14.23
C GLU A 10 3.21 20.69 -13.40
N THR A 11 4.12 21.59 -12.99
CA THR A 11 5.24 21.23 -12.14
C THR A 11 5.19 21.96 -10.81
N VAL A 12 5.36 21.22 -9.72
CA VAL A 12 5.27 21.72 -8.35
C VAL A 12 6.52 21.34 -7.55
N SER A 13 6.67 21.92 -6.35
CA SER A 13 7.65 21.43 -5.37
C SER A 13 7.26 20.04 -4.86
N GLU A 14 8.23 19.28 -4.38
CA GLU A 14 7.95 17.99 -3.71
C GLU A 14 7.09 18.19 -2.46
N THR A 15 7.30 19.27 -1.72
CA THR A 15 6.55 19.64 -0.52
C THR A 15 5.09 19.97 -0.85
N PHE A 16 4.85 20.65 -1.97
CA PHE A 16 3.49 20.88 -2.48
C PHE A 16 2.80 19.56 -2.87
N ALA A 17 3.52 18.66 -3.57
CA ALA A 17 2.98 17.36 -3.96
C ALA A 17 2.62 16.48 -2.73
N LEU A 18 3.48 16.47 -1.70
CA LEU A 18 3.22 15.78 -0.43
C LEU A 18 1.98 16.35 0.29
N LEU A 19 1.89 17.69 0.38
CA LEU A 19 0.83 18.36 1.12
C LEU A 19 -0.55 18.20 0.45
N ASN A 20 -0.60 18.25 -0.88
CA ASN A 20 -1.87 18.21 -1.62
C ASN A 20 -2.27 16.80 -2.06
N GLY A 21 -1.30 15.92 -2.33
CA GLY A 21 -1.53 14.52 -2.71
C GLY A 21 -2.03 14.30 -4.14
N LEU A 22 -2.90 15.19 -4.65
CA LEU A 22 -3.51 15.11 -5.97
C LEU A 22 -3.25 16.42 -6.74
N ALA A 23 -3.00 16.31 -8.06
CA ALA A 23 -2.85 17.47 -8.91
C ALA A 23 -4.19 18.16 -9.21
N SER A 24 -4.16 19.43 -9.62
CA SER A 24 -5.35 20.25 -9.88
C SER A 24 -6.23 19.70 -11.01
N ASP A 25 -5.62 18.95 -11.95
CA ASP A 25 -6.28 18.25 -13.06
C ASP A 25 -6.80 16.84 -12.70
N GLY A 26 -6.64 16.44 -11.43
CA GLY A 26 -6.98 15.12 -10.92
C GLY A 26 -5.96 14.03 -11.25
N GLY A 27 -4.81 14.40 -11.84
CA GLY A 27 -3.67 13.51 -12.07
C GLY A 27 -2.86 13.25 -10.79
N LEU A 28 -1.95 12.30 -10.87
CA LEU A 28 -1.08 11.91 -9.77
C LEU A 28 0.31 12.54 -9.93
N TYR A 29 0.93 12.93 -8.82
CA TYR A 29 2.29 13.46 -8.87
C TYR A 29 3.32 12.33 -9.03
N VAL A 30 4.28 12.57 -9.96
CA VAL A 30 5.47 11.76 -10.22
C VAL A 30 6.70 12.68 -10.25
N PRO A 31 7.93 12.20 -10.00
CA PRO A 31 9.14 13.00 -10.23
C PRO A 31 9.17 13.56 -11.66
N ALA A 32 9.34 14.87 -11.81
CA ALA A 32 9.43 15.51 -13.13
C ALA A 32 10.70 15.10 -13.90
N THR A 33 11.72 14.67 -13.17
CA THR A 33 12.90 13.96 -13.68
C THR A 33 13.15 12.82 -12.73
N PHE A 34 12.95 11.61 -13.22
CA PHE A 34 13.14 10.42 -12.39
C PHE A 34 14.64 10.22 -12.09
N PRO A 35 15.04 9.85 -10.86
CA PRO A 35 16.43 9.57 -10.50
C PRO A 35 16.86 8.18 -11.03
N GLU A 36 17.14 8.09 -12.32
CA GLU A 36 17.54 6.86 -12.99
C GLU A 36 18.93 6.40 -12.57
N GLN A 37 19.10 5.06 -12.40
CA GLN A 37 20.39 4.39 -12.20
C GLN A 37 21.29 5.11 -11.15
N CYS A 38 20.68 5.60 -10.06
CA CYS A 38 21.35 6.38 -9.03
C CYS A 38 21.76 5.58 -7.79
N LEU A 39 21.43 4.27 -7.75
CA LEU A 39 21.73 3.35 -6.65
C LEU A 39 22.50 2.11 -7.15
N SER A 40 23.41 1.64 -6.32
CA SER A 40 24.13 0.40 -6.47
C SER A 40 24.23 -0.34 -5.14
N TYR A 41 24.69 -1.58 -5.14
CA TYR A 41 24.93 -2.31 -3.88
C TYR A 41 25.86 -1.55 -2.92
N ARG A 42 26.89 -0.87 -3.44
CA ARG A 42 27.86 -0.11 -2.62
C ARG A 42 27.22 1.00 -1.79
N ASP A 43 26.11 1.53 -2.27
CA ASP A 43 25.40 2.60 -1.55
C ASP A 43 24.62 2.07 -0.34
N VAL A 44 24.35 0.74 -0.30
CA VAL A 44 23.43 0.11 0.66
C VAL A 44 24.05 -1.11 1.40
N ALA A 45 25.26 -1.50 1.05
CA ALA A 45 25.98 -2.60 1.69
C ALA A 45 26.15 -2.37 3.20
N ASP A 46 25.87 -3.39 4.00
CA ASP A 46 26.04 -3.40 5.47
C ASP A 46 25.33 -2.24 6.21
N LYS A 47 24.31 -1.64 5.59
CA LYS A 47 23.53 -0.54 6.17
C LYS A 47 22.29 -1.05 6.90
N SER A 48 21.89 -0.35 7.96
CA SER A 48 20.61 -0.54 8.62
C SER A 48 19.45 -0.09 7.72
N TYR A 49 18.22 -0.50 8.06
CA TYR A 49 17.03 -0.08 7.31
C TYR A 49 16.89 1.44 7.27
N GLU A 50 17.17 2.15 8.38
CA GLU A 50 17.10 3.61 8.48
C GLU A 50 18.15 4.28 7.60
N GLU A 51 19.37 3.75 7.54
CA GLU A 51 20.43 4.24 6.67
C GLU A 51 20.08 4.04 5.18
N ILE A 52 19.52 2.88 4.82
CA ILE A 52 19.01 2.62 3.46
C ILE A 52 17.86 3.58 3.14
N ALA A 53 16.95 3.82 4.10
CA ALA A 53 15.86 4.78 3.91
C ALA A 53 16.40 6.19 3.62
N LEU A 54 17.45 6.63 4.32
CA LEU A 54 18.08 7.92 4.08
C LEU A 54 18.69 8.00 2.67
N VAL A 55 19.41 6.96 2.25
CA VAL A 55 20.00 6.87 0.90
C VAL A 55 18.93 6.98 -0.17
N VAL A 56 17.84 6.21 -0.05
CA VAL A 56 16.76 6.18 -1.06
C VAL A 56 15.94 7.48 -1.07
N LEU A 57 15.50 7.91 0.11
CA LEU A 57 14.56 9.03 0.21
C LEU A 57 15.24 10.37 -0.11
N SER A 58 16.54 10.52 0.12
CA SER A 58 17.30 11.72 -0.31
C SER A 58 17.34 11.90 -1.83
N LYS A 59 17.12 10.83 -2.62
CA LYS A 59 17.00 10.92 -4.08
C LYS A 59 15.60 11.36 -4.54
N LEU A 60 14.58 11.11 -3.73
CA LEU A 60 13.19 11.42 -4.04
C LEU A 60 12.70 12.72 -3.38
N PHE A 61 13.30 13.10 -2.25
CA PHE A 61 12.97 14.29 -1.48
C PHE A 61 14.23 15.13 -1.23
N THR A 62 14.46 16.11 -2.11
CA THR A 62 15.70 16.92 -2.13
C THR A 62 15.55 18.29 -1.45
N THR A 63 14.34 18.66 -1.04
CA THR A 63 14.10 19.92 -0.31
C THR A 63 14.48 19.80 1.16
N PHE A 64 14.31 18.62 1.73
CA PHE A 64 14.72 18.34 3.11
C PHE A 64 16.22 18.12 3.19
N THR A 65 16.85 18.68 4.20
CA THR A 65 18.26 18.38 4.51
C THR A 65 18.40 16.93 4.98
N GLU A 66 19.61 16.38 4.87
CA GLU A 66 19.91 15.03 5.34
C GLU A 66 19.54 14.84 6.82
N ALA A 67 19.86 15.80 7.67
CA ALA A 67 19.54 15.77 9.11
C ALA A 67 18.01 15.80 9.39
N GLU A 68 17.24 16.55 8.59
CA GLU A 68 15.78 16.55 8.70
C GLU A 68 15.18 15.20 8.28
N LEU A 69 15.64 14.63 7.17
CA LEU A 69 15.20 13.30 6.72
C LEU A 69 15.59 12.21 7.73
N GLU A 70 16.82 12.23 8.24
CA GLU A 70 17.28 11.29 9.25
C GLU A 70 16.42 11.35 10.51
N THR A 71 16.11 12.57 10.98
CA THR A 71 15.21 12.75 12.14
C THR A 71 13.82 12.15 11.91
N MET A 72 13.24 12.37 10.73
CA MET A 72 11.94 11.82 10.37
C MET A 72 11.98 10.29 10.24
N ILE A 73 13.03 9.76 9.61
CA ILE A 73 13.25 8.33 9.43
C ILE A 73 13.40 7.61 10.76
N CYS A 74 14.29 8.08 11.64
CA CYS A 74 14.49 7.49 12.98
C CYS A 74 13.24 7.60 13.86
N SER A 75 12.42 8.65 13.68
CA SER A 75 11.13 8.78 14.36
C SER A 75 10.08 7.78 13.88
N ALA A 76 10.16 7.39 12.61
CA ALA A 76 9.23 6.45 11.97
C ALA A 76 9.67 4.99 12.15
N TYR A 77 10.92 4.68 11.86
CA TYR A 77 11.47 3.32 11.85
C TYR A 77 12.29 3.10 13.12
N ASN A 78 11.73 2.38 14.06
CA ASN A 78 12.35 2.03 15.35
C ASN A 78 11.56 0.91 16.03
N THR A 79 12.14 0.32 17.06
CA THR A 79 11.56 -0.81 17.81
C THR A 79 10.35 -0.46 18.68
N VAL A 80 9.94 0.81 18.75
CA VAL A 80 8.66 1.21 19.36
C VAL A 80 7.52 1.07 18.35
N ASN A 81 7.81 1.32 17.08
CA ASN A 81 6.84 1.27 15.98
C ASN A 81 6.80 -0.10 15.29
N PHE A 82 7.90 -0.84 15.34
CA PHE A 82 8.05 -2.16 14.72
C PHE A 82 8.48 -3.18 15.78
N ASP A 83 7.98 -4.40 15.69
CA ASP A 83 8.23 -5.48 16.65
C ASP A 83 9.52 -6.28 16.36
N THR A 84 10.27 -5.88 15.33
CA THR A 84 11.59 -6.41 14.98
C THR A 84 12.59 -5.29 14.68
N PRO A 85 13.88 -5.44 15.05
CA PRO A 85 14.91 -4.45 14.72
C PRO A 85 15.21 -4.37 13.22
N ASP A 86 14.96 -5.43 12.46
CA ASP A 86 15.23 -5.48 11.01
C ASP A 86 14.15 -4.76 10.19
N MET A 87 13.07 -4.30 10.82
CA MET A 87 11.90 -3.64 10.22
C MET A 87 11.19 -4.48 9.15
N VAL A 88 11.93 -5.10 8.23
CA VAL A 88 11.44 -5.91 7.11
C VAL A 88 12.24 -7.20 6.98
N PRO A 89 12.18 -8.11 7.97
CA PRO A 89 12.95 -9.34 7.94
C PRO A 89 12.59 -10.18 6.72
N MET A 90 13.57 -10.93 6.22
CA MET A 90 13.39 -11.82 5.09
C MET A 90 13.51 -13.28 5.54
N HIS A 91 12.44 -14.04 5.30
CA HIS A 91 12.39 -15.47 5.62
C HIS A 91 12.71 -16.31 4.39
N SER A 92 13.78 -17.08 4.43
CA SER A 92 14.11 -18.04 3.36
C SER A 92 13.15 -19.22 3.42
N LEU A 93 12.30 -19.37 2.42
CA LEU A 93 11.29 -20.43 2.36
C LEU A 93 11.80 -21.64 1.57
N LEU A 94 12.45 -21.38 0.43
CA LEU A 94 13.05 -22.35 -0.47
C LEU A 94 14.46 -21.88 -0.85
N GLU A 95 15.25 -22.73 -1.50
CA GLU A 95 16.62 -22.41 -1.92
C GLU A 95 16.74 -21.06 -2.67
N ARG A 96 15.74 -20.73 -3.48
CA ARG A 96 15.69 -19.49 -4.28
C ARG A 96 14.42 -18.69 -4.10
N VAL A 97 13.70 -18.89 -3.00
CA VAL A 97 12.47 -18.14 -2.69
C VAL A 97 12.54 -17.63 -1.26
N SER A 98 12.49 -16.33 -1.13
CA SER A 98 12.40 -15.66 0.17
C SER A 98 11.08 -14.88 0.28
N VAL A 99 10.53 -14.85 1.49
CA VAL A 99 9.37 -14.05 1.86
C VAL A 99 9.85 -12.80 2.57
N LEU A 100 9.56 -11.64 2.01
CA LEU A 100 9.86 -10.34 2.61
C LEU A 100 8.70 -9.92 3.50
N GLU A 101 8.88 -10.00 4.80
CA GLU A 101 7.82 -9.71 5.78
C GLU A 101 7.70 -8.21 6.02
N LEU A 102 6.64 -7.60 5.49
CA LEU A 102 6.40 -6.16 5.55
C LEU A 102 5.38 -5.76 6.63
N PHE A 103 5.02 -6.68 7.51
CA PHE A 103 3.90 -6.54 8.44
C PHE A 103 4.29 -6.33 9.91
N HIS A 104 5.53 -6.05 10.21
CA HIS A 104 6.03 -5.91 11.59
C HIS A 104 5.73 -4.55 12.25
N GLY A 105 4.98 -3.68 11.57
CA GLY A 105 4.56 -2.40 12.11
C GLY A 105 3.36 -2.49 13.08
N ARG A 106 2.96 -1.35 13.63
CA ARG A 106 1.90 -1.24 14.67
C ARG A 106 0.55 -1.83 14.27
N THR A 107 0.25 -1.89 12.97
CA THR A 107 -1.05 -2.38 12.49
C THR A 107 -0.97 -3.75 11.83
N GLN A 108 0.22 -4.34 11.81
CA GLN A 108 0.50 -5.66 11.27
C GLN A 108 0.17 -5.76 9.76
N ALA A 109 0.49 -4.69 9.00
CA ALA A 109 0.36 -4.64 7.55
C ALA A 109 1.45 -3.77 6.93
N PHE A 110 1.85 -4.07 5.67
CA PHE A 110 2.90 -3.34 4.94
C PHE A 110 2.67 -1.82 4.84
N LYS A 111 1.42 -1.41 5.00
CA LYS A 111 1.05 0.01 4.92
C LYS A 111 1.69 0.85 6.02
N ASP A 112 2.09 0.21 7.12
CA ASP A 112 2.86 0.85 8.20
C ASP A 112 4.20 1.38 7.69
N MET A 113 4.83 0.71 6.71
CA MET A 113 6.11 1.13 6.14
C MET A 113 6.06 2.56 5.58
N ALA A 114 4.94 2.93 4.97
CA ALA A 114 4.74 4.29 4.48
C ALA A 114 4.05 5.20 5.51
N LEU A 115 3.05 4.69 6.23
CA LEU A 115 2.22 5.50 7.11
C LEU A 115 2.84 5.82 8.46
N SER A 116 3.92 5.14 8.85
CA SER A 116 4.76 5.56 9.99
C SER A 116 5.62 6.79 9.65
N LEU A 117 6.07 6.96 8.40
CA LEU A 117 6.91 8.08 7.97
C LEU A 117 6.09 9.27 7.43
N PHE A 118 5.00 8.99 6.71
CA PHE A 118 4.23 10.02 6.00
C PHE A 118 3.76 11.19 6.87
N PRO A 119 3.32 11.01 8.13
CA PRO A 119 2.95 12.14 8.98
C PRO A 119 4.09 13.14 9.20
N TYR A 120 5.31 12.67 9.38
CA TYR A 120 6.49 13.54 9.54
C TYR A 120 6.80 14.29 8.24
N LEU A 121 6.76 13.61 7.09
CA LEU A 121 6.92 14.24 5.77
C LEU A 121 5.85 15.31 5.52
N LEU A 122 4.59 15.02 5.89
CA LEU A 122 3.47 15.95 5.71
C LEU A 122 3.62 17.21 6.58
N VAL A 123 4.00 17.04 7.85
CA VAL A 123 4.23 18.18 8.76
C VAL A 123 5.40 19.03 8.28
N ALA A 124 6.50 18.41 7.86
CA ALA A 124 7.65 19.12 7.30
C ALA A 124 7.28 19.86 5.99
N ALA A 125 6.50 19.22 5.11
CA ALA A 125 5.99 19.84 3.89
C ALA A 125 5.06 21.03 4.20
N LYS A 126 4.18 20.91 5.19
CA LYS A 126 3.32 21.99 5.69
C LYS A 126 4.15 23.21 6.12
N GLN A 127 5.24 22.97 6.87
CA GLN A 127 6.15 24.04 7.31
C GLN A 127 6.88 24.70 6.14
N ALA A 128 7.40 23.89 5.20
CA ALA A 128 8.10 24.39 4.02
C ALA A 128 7.20 25.24 3.11
N GLU A 129 5.94 24.85 2.93
CA GLU A 129 4.92 25.59 2.16
C GLU A 129 4.29 26.75 2.95
N LYS A 130 4.69 26.95 4.21
CA LYS A 130 4.13 27.97 5.13
C LYS A 130 2.60 27.87 5.28
N GLU A 131 2.08 26.66 5.21
CA GLU A 131 0.64 26.42 5.39
C GLU A 131 0.28 26.52 6.88
N THR A 132 -0.63 27.43 7.20
CA THR A 132 -1.05 27.71 8.59
C THR A 132 -2.32 26.97 8.98
N LYS A 133 -3.09 26.46 8.00
CA LYS A 133 -4.31 25.70 8.27
C LYS A 133 -4.00 24.31 8.80
N ASP A 134 -4.87 23.78 9.61
CA ASP A 134 -4.80 22.36 9.98
C ASP A 134 -5.14 21.48 8.78
N VAL A 135 -4.51 20.30 8.74
CA VAL A 135 -4.71 19.36 7.62
C VAL A 135 -5.68 18.27 8.08
N LEU A 136 -6.83 18.18 7.40
CA LEU A 136 -7.76 17.06 7.56
C LEU A 136 -7.44 15.99 6.53
N ILE A 137 -6.97 14.85 7.00
CA ILE A 137 -6.69 13.66 6.21
C ILE A 137 -7.99 12.89 5.99
N LEU A 138 -8.43 12.78 4.74
CA LEU A 138 -9.59 11.98 4.37
C LEU A 138 -9.13 10.65 3.78
N THR A 139 -9.66 9.55 4.27
CA THR A 139 -9.26 8.19 3.86
C THR A 139 -10.49 7.31 3.69
N ALA A 140 -10.67 6.75 2.49
CA ALA A 140 -11.53 5.59 2.27
C ALA A 140 -10.69 4.31 2.38
N THR A 141 -11.24 3.25 2.96
CA THR A 141 -10.49 2.01 3.19
C THR A 141 -11.37 0.77 3.11
N SER A 142 -10.78 -0.33 2.66
CA SER A 142 -11.29 -1.69 2.82
C SER A 142 -10.69 -2.41 4.05
N GLY A 143 -10.01 -1.67 4.96
CA GLY A 143 -9.44 -2.22 6.19
C GLY A 143 -8.07 -1.65 6.54
N ASP A 144 -6.99 -2.26 6.07
CA ASP A 144 -5.61 -1.98 6.48
C ASP A 144 -5.15 -0.53 6.29
N THR A 145 -5.52 0.11 5.17
CA THR A 145 -5.10 1.50 4.90
C THR A 145 -5.67 2.45 5.94
N GLY A 146 -6.95 2.29 6.29
CA GLY A 146 -7.59 3.13 7.30
C GLY A 146 -6.95 2.97 8.66
N LYS A 147 -6.73 1.73 9.11
CA LYS A 147 -6.08 1.46 10.40
C LYS A 147 -4.66 2.03 10.43
N ALA A 148 -3.86 1.79 9.41
CA ALA A 148 -2.48 2.29 9.37
C ALA A 148 -2.41 3.83 9.32
N ALA A 149 -3.35 4.48 8.60
CA ALA A 149 -3.46 5.94 8.58
C ALA A 149 -3.88 6.50 9.94
N LEU A 150 -4.88 5.90 10.59
CA LEU A 150 -5.31 6.27 11.94
C LEU A 150 -4.15 6.19 12.94
N GLU A 151 -3.37 5.11 12.90
CA GLU A 151 -2.25 4.91 13.81
C GLU A 151 -1.10 5.87 13.52
N GLY A 152 -0.79 6.12 12.23
CA GLY A 152 0.28 7.03 11.84
C GLY A 152 -0.02 8.49 12.18
N PHE A 153 -1.26 8.95 11.98
CA PHE A 153 -1.67 10.33 12.24
C PHE A 153 -2.20 10.57 13.66
N LYS A 154 -2.29 9.52 14.50
CA LYS A 154 -2.74 9.63 15.88
C LYS A 154 -1.97 10.70 16.63
N ASP A 155 -2.70 11.69 17.14
CA ASP A 155 -2.19 12.78 17.96
C ASP A 155 -1.05 13.61 17.33
N VAL A 156 -0.91 13.59 15.99
CA VAL A 156 0.05 14.42 15.27
C VAL A 156 -0.44 15.87 15.22
N PRO A 157 0.32 16.84 15.77
CA PRO A 157 -0.13 18.22 15.88
C PRO A 157 -0.44 18.87 14.52
N GLY A 158 -1.56 19.62 14.46
CA GLY A 158 -2.00 20.32 13.25
C GLY A 158 -2.51 19.39 12.15
N THR A 159 -2.84 18.15 12.51
CA THR A 159 -3.51 17.19 11.62
C THR A 159 -4.72 16.58 12.30
N HIS A 160 -5.73 16.26 11.49
CA HIS A 160 -6.91 15.49 11.88
C HIS A 160 -7.13 14.40 10.85
N ILE A 161 -7.75 13.29 11.23
CA ILE A 161 -8.01 12.21 10.29
C ILE A 161 -9.44 11.69 10.42
N GLN A 162 -10.14 11.63 9.27
CA GLN A 162 -11.44 10.99 9.11
C GLN A 162 -11.27 9.76 8.23
N VAL A 163 -11.65 8.60 8.74
CA VAL A 163 -11.67 7.35 7.98
C VAL A 163 -13.10 6.91 7.73
N PHE A 164 -13.40 6.56 6.48
CA PHE A 164 -14.63 5.91 6.08
C PHE A 164 -14.36 4.48 5.62
N PHE A 165 -15.16 3.54 6.09
CA PHE A 165 -15.08 2.14 5.67
C PHE A 165 -16.48 1.57 5.42
N PRO A 166 -16.66 0.62 4.47
CA PRO A 166 -17.95 0.00 4.24
C PRO A 166 -18.31 -0.96 5.37
N THR A 167 -19.60 -1.12 5.66
CA THR A 167 -20.10 -2.09 6.63
C THR A 167 -19.78 -3.53 6.24
N ASP A 168 -19.69 -3.80 4.93
CA ASP A 168 -19.41 -5.11 4.37
C ASP A 168 -18.03 -5.14 3.67
N GLY A 169 -17.36 -6.29 3.64
CA GLY A 169 -16.07 -6.46 2.93
C GLY A 169 -14.83 -6.08 3.73
N VAL A 170 -14.97 -5.81 5.04
CA VAL A 170 -13.85 -5.60 5.97
C VAL A 170 -13.79 -6.78 6.94
N SER A 171 -12.60 -7.36 7.18
CA SER A 171 -12.50 -8.46 8.14
C SER A 171 -12.88 -8.01 9.55
N PRO A 172 -13.43 -8.90 10.40
CA PRO A 172 -13.78 -8.55 11.78
C PRO A 172 -12.62 -7.94 12.57
N MET A 173 -11.39 -8.45 12.40
CA MET A 173 -10.21 -7.91 13.07
C MET A 173 -9.85 -6.51 12.57
N GLN A 174 -9.94 -6.26 11.27
CA GLN A 174 -9.68 -4.92 10.71
C GLN A 174 -10.74 -3.91 11.17
N GLN A 175 -12.01 -4.33 11.23
CA GLN A 175 -13.08 -3.49 11.76
C GLN A 175 -12.84 -3.11 13.22
N GLU A 176 -12.51 -4.09 14.07
CA GLU A 176 -12.17 -3.81 15.46
C GLU A 176 -10.95 -2.92 15.63
N GLN A 177 -9.91 -3.10 14.82
CA GLN A 177 -8.74 -2.24 14.82
C GLN A 177 -9.10 -0.77 14.57
N MET A 178 -10.05 -0.48 13.67
CA MET A 178 -10.50 0.88 13.37
C MET A 178 -11.46 1.41 14.43
N GLN A 179 -12.47 0.63 14.81
CA GLN A 179 -13.50 1.05 15.77
C GLN A 179 -12.95 1.28 17.19
N LYS A 180 -11.84 0.64 17.54
CA LYS A 180 -11.16 0.77 18.84
C LYS A 180 -9.96 1.70 18.80
N GLN A 181 -9.77 2.46 17.69
CA GLN A 181 -8.66 3.40 17.54
C GLN A 181 -8.67 4.46 18.64
N GLU A 182 -7.51 4.72 19.22
CA GLU A 182 -7.24 5.80 20.17
C GLU A 182 -6.74 7.05 19.44
N GLY A 183 -6.76 8.20 20.12
CA GLY A 183 -6.30 9.49 19.63
C GLY A 183 -7.37 10.57 19.75
N ALA A 184 -6.96 11.82 19.98
CA ALA A 184 -7.87 12.96 20.12
C ALA A 184 -8.28 13.55 18.75
N ASN A 185 -7.45 13.38 17.73
CA ASN A 185 -7.60 13.97 16.40
C ASN A 185 -8.13 12.98 15.36
N VAL A 186 -8.69 11.84 15.78
CA VAL A 186 -9.15 10.77 14.87
C VAL A 186 -10.67 10.63 14.90
N ASN A 187 -11.27 10.37 13.74
CA ASN A 187 -12.67 9.97 13.61
C ASN A 187 -12.82 8.81 12.61
N VAL A 188 -13.74 7.90 12.92
CA VAL A 188 -14.01 6.70 12.11
C VAL A 188 -15.49 6.52 11.94
N THR A 189 -15.94 6.37 10.71
CA THR A 189 -17.37 6.24 10.40
C THR A 189 -17.58 5.12 9.37
N ALA A 190 -18.46 4.18 9.68
CA ALA A 190 -18.90 3.19 8.72
C ALA A 190 -19.93 3.76 7.77
N ILE A 191 -19.93 3.31 6.50
CA ILE A 191 -20.93 3.72 5.50
C ILE A 191 -21.75 2.52 5.03
N GLU A 192 -23.00 2.78 4.73
CA GLU A 192 -23.86 1.88 3.96
C GLU A 192 -23.49 2.00 2.47
N GLY A 193 -22.68 1.05 1.97
CA GLY A 193 -22.12 1.06 0.63
C GLY A 193 -20.90 0.17 0.53
N ASN A 194 -20.14 0.27 -0.56
CA ASN A 194 -18.90 -0.44 -0.77
C ASN A 194 -17.67 0.50 -0.74
N PHE A 195 -16.48 -0.07 -0.88
CA PHE A 195 -15.23 0.68 -0.88
C PHE A 195 -15.16 1.72 -2.02
N ASP A 196 -15.64 1.34 -3.21
CA ASP A 196 -15.62 2.23 -4.38
C ASP A 196 -16.54 3.42 -4.20
N ASP A 197 -17.71 3.25 -3.54
CA ASP A 197 -18.60 4.35 -3.17
C ASP A 197 -17.88 5.41 -2.32
N ALA A 198 -17.19 4.95 -1.26
CA ALA A 198 -16.43 5.84 -0.39
C ALA A 198 -15.29 6.55 -1.13
N GLN A 199 -14.53 5.81 -1.95
CA GLN A 199 -13.39 6.35 -2.68
C GLN A 199 -13.82 7.36 -3.74
N GLN A 200 -14.88 7.08 -4.50
CA GLN A 200 -15.43 8.00 -5.50
C GLN A 200 -16.00 9.26 -4.87
N PHE A 201 -16.64 9.13 -3.69
CA PHE A 201 -17.13 10.30 -2.97
C PHE A 201 -15.96 11.20 -2.56
N LEU A 202 -14.91 10.66 -1.95
CA LEU A 202 -13.74 11.45 -1.56
C LEU A 202 -13.03 12.08 -2.76
N LYS A 203 -12.87 11.38 -3.87
CA LYS A 203 -12.30 11.95 -5.10
C LYS A 203 -13.10 13.16 -5.61
N ARG A 204 -14.44 13.11 -5.56
CA ARG A 204 -15.30 14.24 -5.92
C ARG A 204 -15.15 15.39 -4.93
N LEU A 205 -15.10 15.09 -3.65
CA LEU A 205 -14.96 16.08 -2.59
C LEU A 205 -13.64 16.88 -2.70
N PHE A 206 -12.53 16.23 -3.06
CA PHE A 206 -11.23 16.89 -3.21
C PHE A 206 -11.21 17.95 -4.33
N VAL A 207 -12.07 17.83 -5.34
CA VAL A 207 -12.19 18.80 -6.45
C VAL A 207 -13.40 19.72 -6.33
N ASP A 208 -14.16 19.61 -5.25
CA ASP A 208 -15.32 20.48 -4.97
C ASP A 208 -14.82 21.80 -4.35
N ALA A 209 -14.82 22.86 -5.17
CA ALA A 209 -14.33 24.17 -4.77
C ALA A 209 -15.17 24.83 -3.65
N ASP A 210 -16.47 24.57 -3.59
CA ASP A 210 -17.37 25.13 -2.57
C ASP A 210 -17.09 24.50 -1.20
N VAL A 211 -16.92 23.18 -1.16
CA VAL A 211 -16.57 22.46 0.07
C VAL A 211 -15.15 22.81 0.53
N ALA A 212 -14.20 22.86 -0.41
CA ALA A 212 -12.83 23.26 -0.09
C ALA A 212 -12.78 24.68 0.51
N LYS A 213 -13.59 25.60 -0.02
CA LYS A 213 -13.70 26.95 0.54
C LYS A 213 -14.35 26.97 1.92
N GLU A 214 -15.47 26.25 2.12
CA GLU A 214 -16.16 26.14 3.40
C GLU A 214 -15.24 25.65 4.52
N VAL A 215 -14.43 24.63 4.22
CA VAL A 215 -13.46 24.06 5.15
C VAL A 215 -12.27 25.00 5.36
N ALA A 216 -11.82 25.70 4.30
CA ALA A 216 -10.74 26.68 4.38
C ALA A 216 -11.12 27.89 5.22
N ASP A 217 -12.38 28.35 5.16
CA ASP A 217 -12.91 29.43 6.01
C ASP A 217 -12.92 29.05 7.51
N LYS A 218 -12.96 27.74 7.79
CA LYS A 218 -12.80 27.17 9.15
C LYS A 218 -11.33 26.92 9.52
N GLY A 219 -10.36 27.33 8.69
CA GLY A 219 -8.92 27.16 8.94
C GLY A 219 -8.41 25.74 8.75
N VAL A 220 -9.05 24.95 7.88
CA VAL A 220 -8.70 23.55 7.61
C VAL A 220 -8.44 23.38 6.11
N LYS A 221 -7.57 22.44 5.76
CA LYS A 221 -7.25 22.03 4.39
C LYS A 221 -7.36 20.52 4.27
N PHE A 222 -7.89 20.04 3.17
CA PHE A 222 -7.92 18.60 2.89
C PHE A 222 -6.57 18.08 2.40
N SER A 223 -6.26 16.86 2.81
CA SER A 223 -5.23 16.00 2.23
C SER A 223 -5.69 14.55 2.29
N SER A 224 -4.94 13.65 1.65
CA SER A 224 -5.29 12.24 1.61
C SER A 224 -4.14 11.35 2.07
N ALA A 225 -4.46 10.35 2.88
CA ALA A 225 -3.56 9.25 3.19
C ALA A 225 -3.83 7.99 2.33
N ASN A 226 -4.69 8.07 1.33
CA ASN A 226 -4.83 7.02 0.33
C ASN A 226 -3.57 6.94 -0.55
N SER A 227 -3.46 5.88 -1.33
CA SER A 227 -2.27 5.62 -2.14
C SER A 227 -2.00 6.65 -3.25
N ILE A 228 -2.92 7.54 -3.55
CA ILE A 228 -2.73 8.65 -4.51
C ILE A 228 -1.60 9.62 -4.10
N ASN A 229 -1.27 9.74 -2.81
CA ASN A 229 -0.22 10.64 -2.35
C ASN A 229 1.17 10.01 -2.56
N ILE A 230 2.13 10.80 -3.11
CA ILE A 230 3.51 10.34 -3.33
C ILE A 230 4.23 9.97 -2.02
N GLY A 231 3.86 10.58 -0.91
CA GLY A 231 4.35 10.23 0.44
C GLY A 231 3.96 8.81 0.89
N ARG A 232 3.01 8.18 0.18
CA ARG A 232 2.68 6.76 0.36
C ARG A 232 3.50 5.84 -0.53
N LEU A 233 3.96 6.32 -1.69
CA LEU A 233 4.73 5.52 -2.64
C LEU A 233 6.23 5.53 -2.32
N ALA A 234 6.82 6.69 -2.11
CA ALA A 234 8.26 6.84 -1.96
C ALA A 234 8.86 5.99 -0.82
N PRO A 235 8.28 5.92 0.39
CA PRO A 235 8.82 5.08 1.46
C PRO A 235 8.81 3.58 1.14
N GLN A 236 7.94 3.14 0.22
CA GLN A 236 7.86 1.74 -0.17
C GLN A 236 9.02 1.29 -1.07
N VAL A 237 9.72 2.20 -1.71
CA VAL A 237 10.93 1.89 -2.49
C VAL A 237 12.02 1.32 -1.58
N VAL A 238 12.09 1.81 -0.34
CA VAL A 238 13.13 1.47 0.64
C VAL A 238 13.23 -0.02 0.91
N TYR A 239 12.09 -0.69 1.16
CA TYR A 239 12.14 -2.10 1.53
C TYR A 239 12.54 -3.03 0.38
N TYR A 240 12.40 -2.65 -0.88
CA TYR A 240 12.93 -3.41 -2.00
C TYR A 240 14.45 -3.22 -2.18
N VAL A 241 14.93 -2.02 -1.88
CA VAL A 241 16.36 -1.75 -1.82
C VAL A 241 17.00 -2.50 -0.65
N ALA A 242 16.33 -2.52 0.52
CA ALA A 242 16.77 -3.29 1.69
C ALA A 242 16.77 -4.81 1.41
N ALA A 243 15.73 -5.33 0.72
CA ALA A 243 15.68 -6.73 0.33
C ALA A 243 16.84 -7.11 -0.60
N TYR A 244 17.20 -6.25 -1.56
CA TYR A 244 18.37 -6.46 -2.40
C TYR A 244 19.67 -6.50 -1.57
N ALA A 245 19.86 -5.52 -0.68
CA ALA A 245 21.03 -5.49 0.19
C ALA A 245 21.16 -6.77 1.02
N GLU A 246 20.05 -7.24 1.61
CA GLU A 246 19.99 -8.46 2.41
C GLU A 246 20.31 -9.72 1.58
N LEU A 247 19.78 -9.84 0.35
CA LEU A 247 20.09 -10.96 -0.53
C LEU A 247 21.59 -11.05 -0.86
N VAL A 248 22.24 -9.91 -1.09
CA VAL A 248 23.68 -9.88 -1.38
C VAL A 248 24.50 -10.09 -0.09
N ASN A 249 24.15 -9.42 1.01
CA ASN A 249 24.85 -9.55 2.31
C ASN A 249 24.85 -11.01 2.82
N THR A 250 23.76 -11.74 2.60
CA THR A 250 23.61 -13.15 3.00
C THR A 250 24.23 -14.13 1.98
N GLY A 251 24.65 -13.64 0.82
CA GLY A 251 25.18 -14.48 -0.27
C GLY A 251 24.13 -15.29 -1.01
N ALA A 252 22.83 -14.94 -0.88
CA ALA A 252 21.75 -15.58 -1.62
C ALA A 252 21.80 -15.26 -3.12
N ILE A 253 22.31 -14.07 -3.47
CA ILE A 253 22.67 -13.66 -4.83
C ILE A 253 24.03 -12.95 -4.84
N HIS A 254 24.63 -12.83 -6.02
CA HIS A 254 25.81 -11.98 -6.21
C HIS A 254 25.41 -10.50 -6.44
N GLU A 255 26.37 -9.57 -6.25
CA GLU A 255 26.22 -8.17 -6.65
C GLU A 255 25.83 -8.12 -8.14
N ASP A 256 24.87 -7.28 -8.50
CA ASP A 256 24.28 -7.13 -9.84
C ASP A 256 23.53 -8.36 -10.41
N GLU A 257 23.39 -9.43 -9.64
CA GLU A 257 22.54 -10.55 -10.03
C GLU A 257 21.05 -10.16 -9.92
N ALA A 258 20.31 -10.40 -11.01
CA ALA A 258 18.91 -10.04 -11.06
C ALA A 258 18.04 -11.02 -10.25
N PHE A 259 17.13 -10.47 -9.43
CA PHE A 259 16.11 -11.23 -8.70
C PHE A 259 14.71 -10.82 -9.09
N ASN A 260 13.75 -11.74 -9.01
CA ASN A 260 12.35 -11.47 -9.30
C ASN A 260 11.61 -11.01 -8.04
N VAL A 261 10.54 -10.25 -8.22
CA VAL A 261 9.65 -9.81 -7.13
C VAL A 261 8.22 -10.15 -7.45
N VAL A 262 7.52 -10.80 -6.50
CA VAL A 262 6.10 -11.12 -6.60
C VAL A 262 5.34 -10.28 -5.58
N VAL A 263 4.32 -9.57 -6.03
CA VAL A 263 3.59 -8.63 -5.19
C VAL A 263 2.09 -8.90 -5.24
N PRO A 264 1.45 -9.20 -4.09
CA PRO A 264 -0.01 -9.23 -4.02
C PRO A 264 -0.54 -7.81 -4.24
N THR A 265 -1.27 -7.60 -5.34
CA THR A 265 -1.49 -6.27 -5.87
C THR A 265 -2.98 -5.91 -5.92
N GLY A 266 -3.34 -4.80 -5.25
CA GLY A 266 -4.60 -4.09 -5.42
C GLY A 266 -4.37 -2.73 -6.08
N ASN A 267 -4.14 -1.69 -5.28
CA ASN A 267 -3.95 -0.30 -5.76
C ASN A 267 -2.64 -0.03 -6.51
N PHE A 268 -1.83 -1.02 -6.80
CA PHE A 268 -0.58 -0.96 -7.56
C PHE A 268 0.59 -0.21 -6.89
N GLY A 269 0.44 0.33 -5.70
CA GLY A 269 1.48 1.13 -5.02
C GLY A 269 2.73 0.32 -4.67
N ASN A 270 2.56 -0.86 -4.12
CA ASN A 270 3.64 -1.73 -3.68
C ASN A 270 4.51 -2.20 -4.87
N ILE A 271 3.90 -2.76 -5.92
CA ILE A 271 4.66 -3.20 -7.11
C ILE A 271 5.28 -2.04 -7.89
N LEU A 272 4.64 -0.86 -7.90
CA LEU A 272 5.20 0.35 -8.48
C LEU A 272 6.45 0.82 -7.71
N ALA A 273 6.49 0.62 -6.40
CA ALA A 273 7.68 0.91 -5.60
C ALA A 273 8.85 -0.03 -5.96
N ALA A 274 8.57 -1.31 -6.22
CA ALA A 274 9.59 -2.24 -6.77
C ALA A 274 10.07 -1.81 -8.16
N TYR A 275 9.16 -1.32 -9.01
CA TYR A 275 9.52 -0.75 -10.31
C TYR A 275 10.38 0.52 -10.16
N TYR A 276 10.09 1.38 -9.18
CA TYR A 276 10.94 2.54 -8.86
C TYR A 276 12.33 2.10 -8.41
N ALA A 277 12.44 1.11 -7.51
CA ALA A 277 13.74 0.56 -7.10
C ALA A 277 14.55 0.05 -8.31
N LYS A 278 13.89 -0.67 -9.25
CA LYS A 278 14.50 -1.12 -10.50
C LYS A 278 15.01 0.05 -11.34
N ARG A 279 14.20 1.07 -11.58
CA ARG A 279 14.62 2.27 -12.32
C ARG A 279 15.77 3.01 -11.63
N MET A 280 15.81 3.02 -10.31
CA MET A 280 16.89 3.64 -9.53
C MET A 280 18.21 2.85 -9.60
N GLY A 281 18.22 1.64 -10.15
CA GLY A 281 19.44 0.87 -10.39
C GLY A 281 19.53 -0.48 -9.67
N ILE A 282 18.51 -0.85 -8.87
CA ILE A 282 18.46 -2.16 -8.23
C ILE A 282 18.17 -3.24 -9.28
N PRO A 283 18.91 -4.36 -9.32
CA PRO A 283 18.79 -5.36 -10.37
C PRO A 283 17.54 -6.25 -10.22
N VAL A 284 16.36 -5.62 -10.18
CA VAL A 284 15.09 -6.33 -10.19
C VAL A 284 14.86 -6.93 -11.58
N GLY A 285 14.68 -8.23 -11.64
CA GLY A 285 14.37 -8.96 -12.87
C GLY A 285 12.91 -8.74 -13.29
N LYS A 286 12.08 -9.76 -13.16
CA LYS A 286 10.65 -9.71 -13.45
C LYS A 286 9.84 -9.27 -12.23
N LEU A 287 8.85 -8.43 -12.43
CA LEU A 287 7.85 -8.01 -11.48
C LEU A 287 6.56 -8.79 -11.74
N ILE A 288 6.15 -9.65 -10.83
CA ILE A 288 4.96 -10.49 -10.98
C ILE A 288 3.81 -9.85 -10.19
N CYS A 289 2.84 -9.34 -10.93
CA CYS A 289 1.61 -8.76 -10.38
C CYS A 289 0.62 -9.87 -10.06
N ALA A 290 0.50 -10.22 -8.80
CA ALA A 290 -0.45 -11.22 -8.34
C ALA A 290 -1.81 -10.57 -8.04
N SER A 291 -2.87 -11.10 -8.63
CA SER A 291 -4.26 -10.69 -8.42
C SER A 291 -5.07 -11.83 -7.77
N ASN A 292 -6.11 -11.48 -7.01
CA ASN A 292 -7.14 -12.43 -6.64
C ASN A 292 -8.18 -12.57 -7.76
N GLN A 293 -9.38 -13.03 -7.48
CA GLN A 293 -10.44 -13.21 -8.47
C GLN A 293 -10.85 -11.89 -9.16
N ASN A 294 -10.56 -10.72 -8.56
CA ASN A 294 -10.66 -9.41 -9.19
C ASN A 294 -9.41 -9.14 -10.06
N ASN A 295 -9.27 -9.86 -11.16
CA ASN A 295 -8.04 -10.03 -11.93
C ASN A 295 -7.78 -8.98 -13.03
N VAL A 296 -8.33 -7.79 -12.90
CA VAL A 296 -8.20 -6.72 -13.90
C VAL A 296 -6.74 -6.39 -14.25
N LEU A 297 -5.85 -6.41 -13.26
CA LEU A 297 -4.42 -6.14 -13.45
C LEU A 297 -3.70 -7.32 -14.14
N ALA A 298 -3.98 -8.56 -13.72
CA ALA A 298 -3.41 -9.74 -14.37
C ALA A 298 -3.78 -9.81 -15.85
N ASP A 299 -5.05 -9.54 -16.18
CA ASP A 299 -5.53 -9.48 -17.56
C ASP A 299 -4.86 -8.37 -18.37
N PHE A 300 -4.63 -7.18 -17.75
CA PHE A 300 -3.91 -6.11 -18.42
C PHE A 300 -2.50 -6.54 -18.86
N PHE A 301 -1.73 -7.20 -18.00
CA PHE A 301 -0.38 -7.67 -18.34
C PHE A 301 -0.38 -8.74 -19.44
N SER A 302 -1.47 -9.48 -19.58
CA SER A 302 -1.63 -10.47 -20.64
C SER A 302 -2.11 -9.87 -21.97
N THR A 303 -3.05 -8.90 -21.92
CA THR A 303 -3.81 -8.45 -23.09
C THR A 303 -3.51 -7.00 -23.52
N GLY A 304 -2.91 -6.20 -22.65
CA GLY A 304 -2.74 -4.75 -22.83
C GLY A 304 -4.03 -3.94 -22.64
N THR A 305 -5.12 -4.57 -22.22
CA THR A 305 -6.41 -3.91 -21.98
C THR A 305 -6.75 -3.91 -20.51
N TYR A 306 -6.96 -2.72 -19.95
CA TYR A 306 -7.50 -2.53 -18.63
C TYR A 306 -9.01 -2.37 -18.74
N ASP A 307 -9.80 -3.34 -18.23
CA ASP A 307 -11.25 -3.38 -18.38
C ASP A 307 -11.94 -3.63 -17.03
N MET A 308 -12.65 -2.58 -16.53
CA MET A 308 -13.44 -2.63 -15.29
C MET A 308 -14.86 -3.16 -15.50
N ASN A 309 -15.30 -3.39 -16.76
CA ASN A 309 -16.65 -3.87 -17.08
C ASN A 309 -16.77 -5.38 -16.80
N ARG A 310 -16.63 -5.75 -15.53
CA ARG A 310 -16.66 -7.12 -15.04
C ARG A 310 -17.31 -7.20 -13.66
N PRO A 311 -17.73 -8.41 -13.21
CA PRO A 311 -18.21 -8.60 -11.85
C PRO A 311 -17.15 -8.22 -10.81
N PHE A 312 -17.60 -7.67 -9.68
CA PHE A 312 -16.79 -7.50 -8.48
C PHE A 312 -17.00 -8.69 -7.55
N TYR A 313 -15.92 -9.21 -7.00
CA TYR A 313 -15.93 -10.34 -6.07
C TYR A 313 -15.39 -9.90 -4.70
N THR A 314 -16.12 -10.26 -3.65
CA THR A 314 -15.61 -10.18 -2.27
C THR A 314 -14.85 -11.46 -1.97
N THR A 315 -13.57 -11.36 -1.65
CA THR A 315 -12.67 -12.51 -1.47
C THR A 315 -12.08 -12.58 -0.07
N ILE A 316 -11.34 -13.65 0.24
CA ILE A 316 -10.59 -13.78 1.50
C ILE A 316 -9.33 -12.93 1.56
N SER A 317 -8.95 -12.25 0.46
CA SER A 317 -7.83 -11.30 0.36
C SER A 317 -8.32 -9.86 0.08
N PRO A 318 -9.08 -9.23 1.00
CA PRO A 318 -9.90 -8.04 0.74
C PRO A 318 -9.10 -6.80 0.33
N SER A 319 -7.81 -6.69 0.67
CA SER A 319 -6.99 -5.56 0.24
C SER A 319 -6.70 -5.55 -1.27
N MET A 320 -7.03 -6.63 -1.97
CA MET A 320 -6.90 -6.79 -3.41
C MET A 320 -8.26 -6.75 -4.13
N ASP A 321 -9.38 -6.59 -3.40
CA ASP A 321 -10.74 -6.48 -3.96
C ASP A 321 -10.93 -5.10 -4.57
N ILE A 322 -10.46 -4.94 -5.79
CA ILE A 322 -10.56 -3.69 -6.55
C ILE A 322 -10.86 -3.94 -8.03
N LEU A 323 -11.56 -3.01 -8.66
CA LEU A 323 -11.64 -2.91 -10.11
C LEU A 323 -10.90 -1.66 -10.62
N GLU A 324 -10.88 -0.57 -9.85
CA GLU A 324 -10.11 0.64 -10.15
C GLU A 324 -8.83 0.70 -9.30
N SER A 325 -7.68 0.44 -9.92
CA SER A 325 -6.36 0.49 -9.26
C SER A 325 -5.79 1.90 -9.29
N SER A 326 -5.76 2.58 -8.15
CA SER A 326 -5.53 4.03 -8.07
C SER A 326 -4.12 4.50 -8.43
N HIS A 327 -3.07 3.68 -8.24
CA HIS A 327 -1.70 4.03 -8.65
C HIS A 327 -1.36 3.59 -10.06
N PHE A 328 -2.21 2.78 -10.68
CA PHE A 328 -1.95 2.25 -12.00
C PHE A 328 -1.78 3.36 -13.05
N GLU A 329 -2.41 4.50 -12.85
CA GLU A 329 -2.21 5.69 -13.66
C GLU A 329 -0.75 6.14 -13.71
N ARG A 330 0.02 6.08 -12.59
CA ARG A 330 1.45 6.39 -12.62
C ARG A 330 2.23 5.41 -13.49
N PHE A 331 1.88 4.14 -13.44
CA PHE A 331 2.49 3.14 -14.31
C PHE A 331 2.17 3.40 -15.78
N ILE A 332 0.92 3.70 -16.09
CA ILE A 332 0.48 4.03 -17.46
C ILE A 332 1.20 5.30 -17.99
N TYR A 333 1.48 6.28 -17.15
CA TYR A 333 2.27 7.44 -17.52
C TYR A 333 3.68 7.02 -18.01
N TYR A 334 4.35 6.13 -17.31
CA TYR A 334 5.65 5.60 -17.74
C TYR A 334 5.55 4.71 -18.99
N VAL A 335 4.56 3.85 -19.08
CA VAL A 335 4.28 3.02 -20.26
C VAL A 335 4.03 3.88 -21.51
N SER A 336 3.38 5.02 -21.32
CA SER A 336 3.14 6.01 -22.39
C SER A 336 4.37 6.84 -22.77
N GLY A 337 5.57 6.52 -22.26
CA GLY A 337 6.78 7.30 -22.49
C GLY A 337 6.75 8.68 -21.80
N GLU A 338 6.14 8.76 -20.63
CA GLU A 338 5.95 9.98 -19.83
C GLU A 338 5.10 11.04 -20.55
N ASN A 339 4.17 10.59 -21.39
CA ASN A 339 3.26 11.44 -22.17
C ASN A 339 1.98 11.72 -21.36
N ALA A 340 1.87 12.95 -20.86
CA ALA A 340 0.77 13.39 -20.02
C ALA A 340 -0.59 13.42 -20.76
N GLU A 341 -0.59 13.86 -22.03
CA GLU A 341 -1.79 13.95 -22.86
C GLU A 341 -2.37 12.56 -23.13
N LEU A 342 -1.53 11.60 -23.51
CA LEU A 342 -1.95 10.23 -23.76
C LEU A 342 -2.43 9.55 -22.48
N THR A 343 -1.80 9.82 -21.35
CA THR A 343 -2.24 9.34 -20.04
C THR A 343 -3.61 9.92 -19.69
N ALA A 344 -3.80 11.22 -19.88
CA ALA A 344 -5.09 11.89 -19.64
C ALA A 344 -6.20 11.33 -20.52
N GLU A 345 -5.92 11.04 -21.80
CA GLU A 345 -6.85 10.41 -22.75
C GLU A 345 -7.26 9.01 -22.26
N ARG A 346 -6.31 8.18 -21.85
CA ARG A 346 -6.56 6.83 -21.31
C ARG A 346 -7.39 6.87 -20.03
N MET A 347 -7.09 7.77 -19.12
CA MET A 347 -7.88 7.94 -17.88
C MET A 347 -9.29 8.48 -18.16
N LYS A 348 -9.46 9.32 -19.18
CA LYS A 348 -10.78 9.75 -19.65
C LYS A 348 -11.58 8.61 -20.24
N ALA A 349 -10.95 7.76 -21.07
CA ALA A 349 -11.59 6.56 -21.63
C ALA A 349 -11.98 5.57 -20.51
N LEU A 350 -11.11 5.35 -19.53
CA LEU A 350 -11.43 4.52 -18.37
C LEU A 350 -12.66 5.01 -17.62
N LYS A 351 -12.78 6.33 -17.42
CA LYS A 351 -13.94 6.94 -16.74
C LYS A 351 -15.22 6.87 -17.56
N ALA A 352 -15.14 7.02 -18.89
CA ALA A 352 -16.29 7.08 -19.79
C ALA A 352 -16.79 5.68 -20.19
N ASP A 353 -15.85 4.78 -20.54
CA ASP A 353 -16.14 3.49 -21.16
C ASP A 353 -15.80 2.29 -20.26
N GLY A 354 -15.25 2.54 -19.05
CA GLY A 354 -14.80 1.53 -18.11
C GLY A 354 -13.54 0.79 -18.54
N LYS A 355 -12.87 1.21 -19.66
CA LYS A 355 -11.69 0.53 -20.17
C LYS A 355 -10.79 1.42 -21.03
N PHE A 356 -9.55 1.01 -21.17
CA PHE A 356 -8.60 1.52 -22.19
C PHE A 356 -7.62 0.41 -22.58
N SER A 357 -6.86 0.63 -23.67
CA SER A 357 -5.80 -0.29 -24.10
C SER A 357 -4.49 0.47 -24.35
N VAL A 358 -3.38 -0.23 -24.20
CA VAL A 358 -2.05 0.21 -24.65
C VAL A 358 -1.79 -0.34 -26.06
N THR A 359 -0.78 0.20 -26.75
CA THR A 359 -0.41 -0.32 -28.08
C THR A 359 0.29 -1.68 -27.95
N PRO A 360 0.35 -2.48 -29.04
CA PRO A 360 1.10 -3.75 -29.03
C PRO A 360 2.57 -3.58 -28.66
N GLU A 361 3.20 -2.48 -29.08
CA GLU A 361 4.61 -2.16 -28.79
C GLU A 361 4.81 -1.84 -27.30
N GLU A 362 3.89 -1.06 -26.71
CA GLU A 362 3.88 -0.77 -25.27
C GLU A 362 3.66 -2.07 -24.47
N LEU A 363 2.72 -2.92 -24.88
CA LEU A 363 2.49 -4.20 -24.23
C LEU A 363 3.73 -5.09 -24.28
N GLN A 364 4.38 -5.19 -25.43
CA GLN A 364 5.61 -5.96 -25.57
C GLN A 364 6.74 -5.44 -24.67
N ALA A 365 6.84 -4.12 -24.50
CA ALA A 365 7.81 -3.51 -23.58
C ALA A 365 7.48 -3.85 -22.11
N VAL A 366 6.21 -3.74 -21.73
CA VAL A 366 5.73 -4.09 -20.39
C VAL A 366 5.99 -5.56 -20.07
N GLN A 367 5.69 -6.49 -20.98
CA GLN A 367 5.84 -7.93 -20.75
C GLN A 367 7.30 -8.40 -20.60
N LYS A 368 8.29 -7.59 -21.01
CA LYS A 368 9.70 -7.86 -20.71
C LYS A 368 10.03 -7.74 -19.23
N GLU A 369 9.32 -6.87 -18.52
CA GLU A 369 9.59 -6.51 -17.13
C GLU A 369 8.53 -7.00 -16.15
N PHE A 370 7.28 -7.17 -16.62
CA PHE A 370 6.14 -7.55 -15.81
C PHE A 370 5.48 -8.83 -16.33
N ALA A 371 4.92 -9.58 -15.38
CA ALA A 371 3.96 -10.65 -15.62
C ALA A 371 2.73 -10.44 -14.74
N GLY A 372 1.62 -11.06 -15.10
CA GLY A 372 0.40 -11.04 -14.28
C GLY A 372 -0.21 -12.43 -14.17
N ALA A 373 -0.55 -12.82 -12.95
CA ALA A 373 -1.28 -14.06 -12.69
C ALA A 373 -2.35 -13.81 -11.62
N TYR A 374 -3.41 -14.63 -11.63
CA TYR A 374 -4.45 -14.55 -10.61
C TYR A 374 -4.71 -15.90 -9.94
N VAL A 375 -5.19 -15.84 -8.70
CA VAL A 375 -5.47 -16.96 -7.83
C VAL A 375 -6.84 -16.75 -7.17
N ASP A 376 -7.72 -17.72 -7.24
CA ASP A 376 -9.01 -17.70 -6.56
C ASP A 376 -8.90 -18.13 -5.09
N ASP A 377 -10.00 -18.06 -4.35
CA ASP A 377 -10.02 -18.35 -2.91
C ASP A 377 -9.71 -19.83 -2.61
N ASP A 378 -10.15 -20.76 -3.46
CA ASP A 378 -9.88 -22.19 -3.26
C ASP A 378 -8.39 -22.50 -3.41
N MET A 379 -7.76 -21.98 -4.46
CA MET A 379 -6.32 -22.10 -4.65
C MET A 379 -5.55 -21.35 -3.56
N THR A 380 -6.04 -20.20 -3.12
CA THR A 380 -5.41 -19.44 -2.02
C THR A 380 -5.35 -20.27 -0.75
N LYS A 381 -6.45 -20.91 -0.35
CA LYS A 381 -6.49 -21.82 0.82
C LYS A 381 -5.57 -23.02 0.65
N ALA A 382 -5.57 -23.64 -0.54
CA ALA A 382 -4.67 -24.76 -0.83
C ALA A 382 -3.19 -24.38 -0.74
N VAL A 383 -2.82 -23.17 -1.15
CA VAL A 383 -1.44 -22.64 -1.01
C VAL A 383 -1.08 -22.42 0.46
N ILE A 384 -1.98 -21.85 1.28
CA ILE A 384 -1.75 -21.69 2.73
C ILE A 384 -1.48 -23.05 3.37
N GLU A 385 -2.32 -24.05 3.08
CA GLU A 385 -2.17 -25.41 3.59
C GLU A 385 -0.85 -26.05 3.13
N GLN A 386 -0.55 -25.99 1.84
CA GLN A 386 0.65 -26.57 1.26
C GLN A 386 1.92 -25.98 1.86
N VAL A 387 2.00 -24.64 1.97
CA VAL A 387 3.18 -23.97 2.52
C VAL A 387 3.35 -24.29 4.00
N TYR A 388 2.27 -24.27 4.78
CA TYR A 388 2.35 -24.63 6.18
C TYR A 388 2.80 -26.09 6.38
N ASN A 389 2.19 -27.04 5.67
CA ASN A 389 2.53 -28.45 5.79
C ASN A 389 3.97 -28.77 5.33
N SER A 390 4.47 -28.06 4.33
CA SER A 390 5.81 -28.30 3.77
C SER A 390 6.93 -27.58 4.51
N TYR A 391 6.67 -26.38 5.03
CA TYR A 391 7.72 -25.49 5.55
C TYR A 391 7.41 -24.93 6.96
N GLY A 392 6.24 -25.18 7.53
CA GLY A 392 5.83 -24.64 8.84
C GLY A 392 5.55 -23.13 8.81
N TYR A 393 5.48 -22.50 7.63
CA TYR A 393 5.26 -21.06 7.49
C TYR A 393 3.79 -20.76 7.24
N VAL A 394 3.18 -19.92 8.08
CA VAL A 394 1.78 -19.52 7.95
C VAL A 394 1.71 -18.22 7.14
N MET A 395 1.11 -18.29 5.95
CA MET A 395 0.89 -17.11 5.10
C MET A 395 -0.48 -16.49 5.36
N ASP A 396 -0.57 -15.16 5.29
CA ASP A 396 -1.86 -14.50 5.14
C ASP A 396 -2.43 -14.72 3.72
N PRO A 397 -3.76 -14.54 3.50
CA PRO A 397 -4.36 -14.83 2.19
C PRO A 397 -3.76 -14.02 1.02
N HIS A 398 -3.31 -12.78 1.25
CA HIS A 398 -2.70 -11.97 0.18
C HIS A 398 -1.34 -12.53 -0.21
N THR A 399 -0.51 -12.90 0.77
CA THR A 399 0.79 -13.54 0.53
C THR A 399 0.61 -14.90 -0.17
N ALA A 400 -0.43 -15.64 0.20
CA ALA A 400 -0.75 -16.91 -0.47
C ALA A 400 -1.18 -16.71 -1.93
N VAL A 401 -1.93 -15.65 -2.25
CA VAL A 401 -2.20 -15.26 -3.65
C VAL A 401 -0.90 -14.98 -4.40
N ALA A 402 0.06 -14.26 -3.79
CA ALA A 402 1.35 -14.01 -4.41
C ALA A 402 2.14 -15.29 -4.65
N MET A 403 2.18 -16.19 -3.67
CA MET A 403 2.84 -17.50 -3.82
C MET A 403 2.19 -18.35 -4.91
N GLY A 404 0.86 -18.40 -4.96
CA GLY A 404 0.14 -19.14 -6.01
C GLY A 404 0.35 -18.54 -7.40
N ALA A 405 0.44 -17.20 -7.51
CA ALA A 405 0.79 -16.52 -8.75
C ALA A 405 2.23 -16.84 -9.20
N TYR A 406 3.18 -16.89 -8.26
CA TYR A 406 4.55 -17.35 -8.54
C TYR A 406 4.57 -18.78 -9.06
N MET A 407 3.82 -19.70 -8.44
CA MET A 407 3.74 -21.09 -8.90
C MET A 407 3.21 -21.20 -10.33
N LYS A 408 2.17 -20.42 -10.67
CA LYS A 408 1.63 -20.36 -12.04
C LYS A 408 2.62 -19.79 -13.05
N GLU A 409 3.32 -18.73 -12.67
CA GLU A 409 4.33 -18.11 -13.52
C GLU A 409 5.50 -19.09 -13.79
N LEU A 410 5.94 -19.80 -12.75
CA LEU A 410 7.00 -20.80 -12.88
C LEU A 410 6.56 -22.01 -13.73
N GLU A 411 5.30 -22.41 -13.69
CA GLU A 411 4.74 -23.46 -14.55
C GLU A 411 4.71 -22.99 -16.02
N ALA A 412 4.34 -21.74 -16.28
CA ALA A 412 4.30 -21.16 -17.61
C ALA A 412 5.69 -20.81 -18.16
N HIS A 413 6.61 -20.39 -17.31
CA HIS A 413 7.95 -19.90 -17.63
C HIS A 413 9.01 -20.54 -16.72
N PRO A 414 9.31 -21.85 -16.88
CA PRO A 414 10.27 -22.57 -16.01
C PRO A 414 11.68 -21.97 -16.04
N GLU A 415 12.02 -21.26 -17.10
CA GLU A 415 13.29 -20.53 -17.24
C GLU A 415 13.49 -19.43 -16.21
N ASP A 416 12.43 -18.87 -15.63
CA ASP A 416 12.53 -17.85 -14.59
C ASP A 416 12.87 -18.43 -13.20
N GLY A 417 12.74 -19.75 -13.03
CA GLY A 417 13.04 -20.44 -11.76
C GLY A 417 14.52 -20.49 -11.38
N HIS A 418 15.44 -20.07 -12.26
CA HIS A 418 16.85 -19.95 -11.91
C HIS A 418 17.19 -18.68 -11.13
N ARG A 419 16.31 -17.67 -11.16
CA ARG A 419 16.50 -16.43 -10.40
C ARG A 419 15.94 -16.53 -9.00
N HIS A 420 16.63 -15.89 -8.06
CA HIS A 420 16.06 -15.72 -6.73
C HIS A 420 14.76 -14.91 -6.81
N THR A 421 13.74 -15.33 -6.08
CA THR A 421 12.43 -14.66 -6.09
C THR A 421 12.06 -14.20 -4.70
N VAL A 422 11.72 -12.92 -4.55
CA VAL A 422 11.22 -12.31 -3.32
C VAL A 422 9.71 -12.18 -3.40
N ILE A 423 9.00 -12.78 -2.46
CA ILE A 423 7.55 -12.68 -2.31
C ILE A 423 7.24 -11.64 -1.23
N ALA A 424 6.55 -10.57 -1.59
CA ALA A 424 6.14 -9.55 -0.64
C ALA A 424 5.01 -10.06 0.25
N SER A 425 5.29 -10.23 1.54
CA SER A 425 4.28 -10.61 2.55
C SER A 425 3.70 -9.35 3.20
N THR A 426 2.45 -9.07 2.90
CA THR A 426 1.85 -7.74 3.10
C THR A 426 1.02 -7.59 4.35
N ALA A 427 0.68 -8.68 5.03
CA ALA A 427 -0.07 -8.65 6.28
C ALA A 427 0.26 -9.85 7.16
N HIS A 428 0.11 -9.68 8.47
CA HIS A 428 0.24 -10.79 9.41
C HIS A 428 -0.97 -11.73 9.27
N PRO A 429 -0.79 -13.07 9.24
CA PRO A 429 -1.89 -14.02 9.04
C PRO A 429 -3.03 -13.88 10.05
N PHE A 430 -2.73 -13.50 11.28
CA PHE A 430 -3.71 -13.33 12.35
C PHE A 430 -4.71 -12.16 12.14
N LYS A 431 -4.53 -11.35 11.10
CA LYS A 431 -5.56 -10.38 10.68
C LYS A 431 -6.72 -11.04 9.94
N PHE A 432 -6.55 -12.27 9.51
CA PHE A 432 -7.50 -13.06 8.71
C PHE A 432 -7.75 -14.42 9.33
N PRO A 433 -8.21 -14.47 10.61
CA PRO A 433 -8.25 -15.74 11.35
C PRO A 433 -9.18 -16.78 10.72
N THR A 434 -10.34 -16.38 10.19
CA THR A 434 -11.29 -17.33 9.59
C THR A 434 -10.72 -18.06 8.38
N PRO A 435 -10.21 -17.40 7.32
CA PRO A 435 -9.61 -18.13 6.19
C PRO A 435 -8.38 -18.96 6.57
N ILE A 436 -7.58 -18.53 7.56
CA ILE A 436 -6.46 -19.35 8.05
C ILE A 436 -6.97 -20.62 8.76
N CYS A 437 -7.98 -20.52 9.63
CA CYS A 437 -8.60 -21.68 10.25
C CYS A 437 -9.16 -22.65 9.21
N GLU A 438 -9.89 -22.13 8.21
CA GLU A 438 -10.47 -22.95 7.14
C GLU A 438 -9.39 -23.64 6.30
N ALA A 439 -8.31 -22.94 5.94
CA ALA A 439 -7.23 -23.49 5.14
C ALA A 439 -6.43 -24.59 5.87
N LEU A 440 -6.26 -24.47 7.19
CA LEU A 440 -5.47 -25.42 8.00
C LEU A 440 -6.31 -26.47 8.75
N ASP A 441 -7.61 -26.59 8.44
CA ASP A 441 -8.56 -27.47 9.14
C ASP A 441 -8.57 -27.23 10.67
N ILE A 442 -8.43 -25.97 11.07
CA ILE A 442 -8.49 -25.51 12.46
C ILE A 442 -9.92 -25.07 12.75
N LYS A 443 -10.43 -25.41 13.95
CA LYS A 443 -11.77 -24.99 14.37
C LYS A 443 -11.86 -23.46 14.38
N VAL A 444 -12.82 -22.90 13.63
CA VAL A 444 -13.17 -21.47 13.71
C VAL A 444 -13.82 -21.21 15.07
N GLY A 445 -13.31 -20.22 15.79
CA GLY A 445 -13.82 -19.81 17.10
C GLY A 445 -15.17 -19.06 17.01
N ALA A 446 -15.88 -18.97 18.14
CA ALA A 446 -17.10 -18.17 18.23
C ALA A 446 -16.81 -16.65 18.17
N THR A 447 -15.57 -16.27 18.43
CA THR A 447 -15.06 -14.91 18.29
C THR A 447 -13.77 -14.91 17.46
N PRO A 448 -13.38 -13.77 16.85
CA PRO A 448 -12.08 -13.68 16.20
C PRO A 448 -10.92 -14.08 17.11
N TYR A 449 -10.96 -13.69 18.38
CA TYR A 449 -9.90 -13.97 19.37
C TYR A 449 -9.77 -15.46 19.70
N GLU A 450 -10.89 -16.19 19.82
CA GLU A 450 -10.85 -17.65 19.97
C GLU A 450 -10.21 -18.32 18.74
N SER A 451 -10.45 -17.79 17.55
CA SER A 451 -9.77 -18.26 16.34
C SER A 451 -8.26 -17.99 16.39
N LEU A 452 -7.83 -16.80 16.90
CA LEU A 452 -6.40 -16.50 17.09
C LEU A 452 -5.74 -17.49 18.05
N ASP A 453 -6.39 -17.81 19.17
CA ASP A 453 -5.90 -18.79 20.14
C ASP A 453 -5.78 -20.19 19.52
N ASN A 454 -6.78 -20.60 18.73
CA ASN A 454 -6.77 -21.88 18.04
C ASN A 454 -5.63 -21.97 17.01
N ILE A 455 -5.40 -20.90 16.23
CA ILE A 455 -4.28 -20.82 15.27
C ILE A 455 -2.95 -20.91 16.02
N SER A 456 -2.76 -20.12 17.08
CA SER A 456 -1.54 -20.14 17.88
C SER A 456 -1.25 -21.54 18.46
N SER A 457 -2.29 -22.21 18.95
CA SER A 457 -2.17 -23.54 19.58
C SER A 457 -1.74 -24.62 18.58
N VAL A 458 -2.19 -24.54 17.32
CA VAL A 458 -1.89 -25.53 16.29
C VAL A 458 -0.57 -25.21 15.58
N THR A 459 -0.33 -23.95 15.26
CA THR A 459 0.82 -23.56 14.43
C THR A 459 2.06 -23.24 15.24
N GLY A 460 1.92 -22.95 16.54
CA GLY A 460 3.02 -22.45 17.38
C GLY A 460 3.37 -20.98 17.12
N VAL A 461 2.71 -20.29 16.18
CA VAL A 461 2.94 -18.86 15.89
C VAL A 461 2.26 -18.04 16.98
N GLY A 462 3.03 -17.11 17.59
CA GLY A 462 2.52 -16.21 18.62
C GLY A 462 1.56 -15.16 18.05
N CYS A 463 0.45 -14.90 18.77
CA CYS A 463 -0.41 -13.79 18.39
C CYS A 463 0.30 -12.44 18.65
N PRO A 464 0.39 -11.54 17.67
CA PRO A 464 0.95 -10.21 17.89
C PRO A 464 0.22 -9.47 19.02
N LYS A 465 1.00 -8.85 19.90
CA LYS A 465 0.47 -8.11 21.05
C LYS A 465 -0.58 -7.07 20.64
N GLN A 466 -0.35 -6.38 19.54
CA GLN A 466 -1.23 -5.35 18.99
C GLN A 466 -2.61 -5.88 18.61
N LEU A 467 -2.71 -7.16 18.20
CA LEU A 467 -3.98 -7.83 17.91
C LEU A 467 -4.62 -8.42 19.16
N ALA A 468 -3.82 -9.05 20.03
CA ALA A 468 -4.31 -9.65 21.26
C ALA A 468 -4.92 -8.61 22.23
N GLU A 469 -4.32 -7.43 22.35
CA GLU A 469 -4.81 -6.36 23.22
C GLU A 469 -6.13 -5.72 22.78
N LEU A 470 -6.52 -5.87 21.51
CA LEU A 470 -7.76 -5.28 21.00
C LEU A 470 -9.00 -5.76 21.77
N GLN A 471 -9.03 -7.02 22.22
CA GLN A 471 -10.16 -7.55 22.99
C GLN A 471 -10.46 -6.74 24.26
N HIS A 472 -9.45 -6.08 24.83
CA HIS A 472 -9.56 -5.31 26.09
C HIS A 472 -9.78 -3.81 25.85
N LYS A 473 -9.68 -3.32 24.61
CA LYS A 473 -9.90 -1.92 24.29
C LYS A 473 -11.39 -1.60 24.13
N PRO A 474 -11.82 -0.41 24.59
CA PRO A 474 -13.21 0.00 24.44
C PRO A 474 -13.57 0.28 22.98
N LEU A 475 -14.79 -0.04 22.59
CA LEU A 475 -15.37 0.33 21.32
C LEU A 475 -15.68 1.84 21.33
N ARG A 476 -15.03 2.61 20.45
CA ARG A 476 -15.16 4.07 20.40
C ARG A 476 -16.02 4.55 19.26
N PHE A 477 -15.88 3.93 18.08
CA PHE A 477 -16.52 4.38 16.86
C PHE A 477 -17.51 3.34 16.35
N THR A 478 -18.80 3.62 16.52
CA THR A 478 -19.90 2.71 16.15
C THR A 478 -20.87 3.33 15.14
N LYS A 479 -20.58 4.58 14.72
CA LYS A 479 -21.48 5.32 13.84
C LYS A 479 -21.49 4.69 12.43
N VAL A 480 -22.70 4.45 11.93
CA VAL A 480 -22.98 4.03 10.55
C VAL A 480 -23.84 5.11 9.91
N ILE A 481 -23.50 5.51 8.70
CA ILE A 481 -24.23 6.52 7.95
C ILE A 481 -24.52 6.06 6.51
N PRO A 482 -25.59 6.56 5.87
CA PRO A 482 -25.74 6.47 4.42
C PRO A 482 -24.54 7.16 3.72
N LYS A 483 -24.10 6.62 2.58
CA LYS A 483 -22.96 7.21 1.83
C LYS A 483 -23.17 8.65 1.41
N GLU A 484 -24.44 9.07 1.20
CA GLU A 484 -24.81 10.43 0.87
C GLU A 484 -24.53 11.44 1.98
N SER A 485 -24.45 10.98 3.24
CA SER A 485 -24.21 11.81 4.43
C SER A 485 -22.72 11.98 4.79
N MET A 486 -21.80 11.51 3.95
CA MET A 486 -20.35 11.63 4.23
C MET A 486 -19.89 13.09 4.29
N LYS A 487 -20.47 14.00 3.49
CA LYS A 487 -20.13 15.44 3.53
C LYS A 487 -20.48 16.05 4.88
N GLU A 488 -21.70 15.82 5.34
CA GLU A 488 -22.20 16.32 6.62
C GLU A 488 -21.35 15.79 7.79
N GLU A 489 -20.94 14.53 7.71
CA GLU A 489 -20.06 13.91 8.71
C GLU A 489 -18.71 14.62 8.78
N ILE A 490 -18.07 14.89 7.62
CA ILE A 490 -16.81 15.62 7.54
C ILE A 490 -16.95 17.02 8.13
N LEU A 491 -17.98 17.77 7.75
CA LEU A 491 -18.20 19.12 8.26
C LEU A 491 -18.47 19.14 9.76
N SER A 492 -19.25 18.17 10.26
CA SER A 492 -19.48 17.98 11.69
C SER A 492 -18.18 17.70 12.46
N PHE A 493 -17.29 16.88 11.89
CA PHE A 493 -16.00 16.62 12.52
C PHE A 493 -15.08 17.86 12.52
N VAL A 494 -15.05 18.63 11.42
CA VAL A 494 -14.31 19.92 11.35
C VAL A 494 -14.77 20.90 12.43
N ASP A 495 -16.06 20.92 12.78
CA ASP A 495 -16.61 21.81 13.80
C ASP A 495 -16.13 21.45 15.23
N THR A 496 -15.58 20.24 15.43
CA THR A 496 -15.01 19.82 16.72
C THR A 496 -13.58 20.32 16.95
N PHE A 497 -12.85 20.79 15.93
CA PHE A 497 -11.41 21.10 16.04
C PHE A 497 -11.10 22.34 16.90
N ARG A 498 -12.10 23.19 17.16
CA ARG A 498 -11.95 24.45 17.89
C ARG A 498 -12.72 24.50 19.22
N GLN A 499 -13.24 23.35 19.66
CA GLN A 499 -13.85 23.21 20.98
C GLN A 499 -12.84 22.69 21.99
#